data_d28945d045673ce2e1c84254e971384b
#
_entry.id   d28945d045673ce2e1c84254e971384b
#
_cell.length_a   1.000
_cell.length_b   1.000
_cell.length_c   1.000
_cell.angle_alpha   90.00
_cell.angle_beta   90.00
_cell.angle_gamma   90.00
#
_symmetry.space_group_name_H-M   'P 1'
#
loop_
_entity.id
_entity.type
_entity.pdbx_description
1 polymer ?
#
loop_
_entity_poly.entity_id
_entity_poly.type
_entity_poly.pdbx_seq_one_letter_code
_entity_poly.pdbx_strand_id
1 'polypeptide(L)'
;VAIILLVPKIHLPKKIIQSATTSPGFYPVAYVVDGDTIAVNMDGKEEKVRLIGLDTPETKKPNSPVECFGVAASNYAHKLMDNQDVRLESDPINTNRDRYDRLLRYVYLRDGRLVNSEIIKQGYGFAYLSFPFTKADDFRQYQKQARESNAGLWAGECNIRDENGRYKTNVI
;
A
#
# COMPACT_ATOMS: atom_id res chain seq x y z
N VAL A 1 12.11 55.61 45.13
CA VAL A 1 10.90 55.23 44.41
C VAL A 1 11.29 54.11 43.47
N ALA A 2 10.89 52.84 43.78
CA ALA A 2 11.16 51.68 42.96
C ALA A 2 9.97 51.45 42.00
N ILE A 3 10.22 51.51 40.71
CA ILE A 3 9.22 51.21 39.67
C ILE A 3 9.24 49.72 39.40
N ILE A 4 8.19 49.00 39.80
CA ILE A 4 7.99 47.59 39.50
C ILE A 4 7.33 47.53 38.10
N LEU A 5 8.11 47.07 37.09
CA LEU A 5 7.59 46.79 35.76
C LEU A 5 6.87 45.41 35.80
N LEU A 6 5.53 45.46 35.72
CA LEU A 6 4.72 44.25 35.49
C LEU A 6 4.89 43.79 34.04
N VAL A 7 5.56 42.63 33.88
CA VAL A 7 5.62 41.95 32.58
C VAL A 7 4.34 41.13 32.39
N PRO A 8 3.54 41.35 31.33
CA PRO A 8 2.35 40.53 31.10
C PRO A 8 2.73 39.10 30.73
N LYS A 9 2.20 38.10 31.46
CA LYS A 9 2.28 36.71 31.11
C LYS A 9 1.50 36.46 29.81
N ILE A 10 2.23 36.27 28.71
CA ILE A 10 1.65 35.87 27.44
C ILE A 10 1.17 34.41 27.59
N HIS A 11 -0.12 34.20 27.60
CA HIS A 11 -0.75 32.89 27.60
C HIS A 11 -0.75 32.37 26.16
N LEU A 12 0.20 31.49 25.81
CA LEU A 12 0.21 30.77 24.55
C LEU A 12 -0.95 29.78 24.56
N PRO A 13 -1.79 29.75 23.51
CA PRO A 13 -2.87 28.77 23.43
C PRO A 13 -2.26 27.37 23.34
N LYS A 14 -2.66 26.48 24.25
CA LYS A 14 -2.37 25.04 24.14
C LYS A 14 -2.92 24.56 22.80
N LYS A 15 -2.02 24.18 21.87
CA LYS A 15 -2.37 23.52 20.62
C LYS A 15 -3.13 22.24 21.00
N ILE A 16 -4.45 22.26 20.85
CA ILE A 16 -5.29 21.08 21.00
C ILE A 16 -4.89 20.17 19.83
N ILE A 17 -4.08 19.15 20.10
CA ILE A 17 -3.87 18.06 19.18
C ILE A 17 -5.21 17.31 19.17
N GLN A 18 -6.04 17.60 18.17
CA GLN A 18 -7.20 16.76 17.90
C GLN A 18 -6.65 15.37 17.56
N SER A 19 -6.79 14.45 18.51
CA SER A 19 -6.64 13.03 18.25
C SER A 19 -7.65 12.70 17.15
N ALA A 20 -7.16 12.38 15.96
CA ALA A 20 -8.00 11.88 14.90
C ALA A 20 -8.65 10.59 15.43
N THR A 21 -9.94 10.63 15.70
CA THR A 21 -10.71 9.47 16.13
C THR A 21 -10.80 8.53 14.94
N THR A 22 -9.94 7.50 14.95
CA THR A 22 -10.00 6.42 13.97
C THR A 22 -11.33 5.69 14.12
N SER A 23 -12.05 5.47 13.04
CA SER A 23 -13.26 4.64 13.09
C SER A 23 -12.90 3.22 13.49
N PRO A 24 -13.70 2.54 14.34
CA PRO A 24 -13.44 1.16 14.73
C PRO A 24 -13.16 0.26 13.54
N GLY A 25 -12.10 -0.54 13.60
CA GLY A 25 -11.68 -1.47 12.54
C GLY A 25 -10.94 -0.83 11.35
N PHE A 26 -10.67 0.49 11.40
CA PHE A 26 -9.81 1.18 10.43
C PHE A 26 -8.53 1.68 11.11
N TYR A 27 -7.43 1.62 10.38
CA TYR A 27 -6.10 2.02 10.83
C TYR A 27 -5.53 3.10 9.90
N PRO A 28 -4.95 4.18 10.42
CA PRO A 28 -4.29 5.18 9.59
C PRO A 28 -3.10 4.58 8.85
N VAL A 29 -2.98 4.84 7.56
CA VAL A 29 -1.77 4.57 6.80
C VAL A 29 -0.70 5.55 7.26
N ALA A 30 0.39 5.03 7.83
CA ALA A 30 1.52 5.83 8.27
C ALA A 30 2.34 6.31 7.06
N TYR A 31 2.63 5.39 6.13
CA TYR A 31 3.26 5.67 4.84
C TYR A 31 3.14 4.47 3.89
N VAL A 32 3.26 4.75 2.60
CA VAL A 32 3.42 3.74 1.55
C VAL A 32 4.91 3.42 1.41
N VAL A 33 5.26 2.13 1.54
CA VAL A 33 6.65 1.66 1.38
C VAL A 33 6.96 1.47 -0.10
N ASP A 34 6.10 0.73 -0.81
CA ASP A 34 6.17 0.44 -2.24
C ASP A 34 4.76 0.11 -2.76
N GLY A 35 4.61 -0.20 -4.04
CA GLY A 35 3.32 -0.44 -4.66
C GLY A 35 2.47 -1.54 -4.01
N ASP A 36 3.09 -2.46 -3.29
CA ASP A 36 2.43 -3.61 -2.64
C ASP A 36 2.67 -3.72 -1.12
N THR A 37 3.29 -2.72 -0.53
CA THR A 37 3.64 -2.71 0.90
C THR A 37 3.38 -1.35 1.52
N ILE A 38 2.66 -1.33 2.64
CA ILE A 38 2.37 -0.13 3.43
C ILE A 38 2.80 -0.33 4.89
N ALA A 39 2.91 0.77 5.61
CA ALA A 39 2.94 0.79 7.06
C ALA A 39 1.64 1.42 7.58
N VAL A 40 1.07 0.86 8.63
CA VAL A 40 -0.14 1.36 9.29
C VAL A 40 0.13 1.57 10.78
N ASN A 41 -0.59 2.51 11.40
CA ASN A 41 -0.57 2.67 12.84
C ASN A 41 -1.72 1.85 13.46
N MET A 42 -1.37 0.77 14.13
CA MET A 42 -2.31 -0.08 14.86
C MET A 42 -2.17 0.19 16.37
N ASP A 43 -3.08 0.99 16.93
CA ASP A 43 -3.13 1.31 18.35
C ASP A 43 -1.81 1.87 18.92
N GLY A 44 -1.16 2.74 18.15
CA GLY A 44 0.11 3.36 18.50
C GLY A 44 1.36 2.56 18.13
N LYS A 45 1.20 1.38 17.54
CA LYS A 45 2.30 0.57 17.02
C LYS A 45 2.30 0.59 15.48
N GLU A 46 3.46 0.86 14.89
CA GLU A 46 3.65 0.75 13.45
C GLU A 46 3.76 -0.73 13.04
N GLU A 47 2.92 -1.15 12.11
CA GLU A 47 2.93 -2.50 11.53
C GLU A 47 3.08 -2.43 10.01
N LYS A 48 4.01 -3.21 9.47
CA LYS A 48 4.16 -3.35 8.01
C LYS A 48 3.16 -4.36 7.48
N VAL A 49 2.51 -4.01 6.39
CA VAL A 49 1.48 -4.81 5.72
C VAL A 49 1.91 -5.07 4.29
N ARG A 50 2.01 -6.35 3.91
CA ARG A 50 2.18 -6.82 2.53
C ARG A 50 0.81 -7.18 1.97
N LEU A 51 0.46 -6.57 0.86
CA LEU A 51 -0.82 -6.79 0.20
C LEU A 51 -0.87 -8.19 -0.41
N ILE A 52 -1.80 -9.04 0.06
CA ILE A 52 -1.97 -10.42 -0.41
C ILE A 52 -2.27 -10.44 -1.90
N GLY A 53 -1.65 -11.36 -2.64
CA GLY A 53 -1.94 -11.65 -4.04
C GLY A 53 -1.53 -10.56 -5.03
N LEU A 54 -0.79 -9.56 -4.60
CA LEU A 54 -0.29 -8.45 -5.42
C LEU A 54 1.24 -8.49 -5.49
N ASP A 55 1.82 -8.28 -6.65
CA ASP A 55 3.25 -8.02 -6.87
C ASP A 55 3.39 -6.81 -7.79
N THR A 56 4.13 -5.80 -7.38
CA THR A 56 4.38 -4.61 -8.20
C THR A 56 5.82 -4.56 -8.65
N PRO A 57 6.13 -3.94 -9.80
CA PRO A 57 7.51 -3.72 -10.20
C PRO A 57 8.28 -2.98 -9.11
N GLU A 58 9.51 -3.41 -8.85
CA GLU A 58 10.34 -2.99 -7.72
C GLU A 58 10.92 -1.59 -7.89
N THR A 59 10.92 -0.77 -6.82
CA THR A 59 11.53 0.57 -6.82
C THR A 59 12.60 0.75 -5.76
N LYS A 60 12.50 0.06 -4.62
CA LYS A 60 13.29 0.35 -3.40
C LYS A 60 14.13 -0.81 -2.89
N LYS A 61 14.20 -1.91 -3.61
CA LYS A 61 15.00 -3.05 -3.16
C LYS A 61 16.49 -2.69 -3.16
N PRO A 62 17.19 -2.79 -2.01
CA PRO A 62 18.62 -2.49 -1.94
C PRO A 62 19.42 -3.29 -2.97
N ASN A 63 20.33 -2.60 -3.67
CA ASN A 63 21.19 -3.20 -4.69
C ASN A 63 20.44 -3.82 -5.89
N SER A 64 19.21 -3.41 -6.15
CA SER A 64 18.47 -3.77 -7.35
C SER A 64 18.15 -2.51 -8.14
N PRO A 65 18.31 -2.53 -9.48
CA PRO A 65 17.85 -1.43 -10.31
C PRO A 65 16.32 -1.31 -10.25
N VAL A 66 15.82 -0.12 -10.57
CA VAL A 66 14.38 0.15 -10.67
C VAL A 66 13.81 -0.66 -11.84
N GLU A 67 12.72 -1.37 -11.59
CA GLU A 67 12.01 -2.08 -12.65
C GLU A 67 11.11 -1.11 -13.44
N CYS A 68 10.94 -1.39 -14.75
CA CYS A 68 10.05 -0.62 -15.61
C CYS A 68 8.65 -0.57 -15.00
N PHE A 69 8.02 0.59 -15.01
CA PHE A 69 6.74 0.89 -14.37
C PHE A 69 6.73 0.90 -12.83
N GLY A 70 7.85 0.62 -12.15
CA GLY A 70 7.92 0.61 -10.68
C GLY A 70 7.53 1.95 -10.06
N VAL A 71 8.10 3.05 -10.57
CA VAL A 71 7.78 4.41 -10.09
C VAL A 71 6.30 4.73 -10.28
N ALA A 72 5.70 4.35 -11.42
CA ALA A 72 4.29 4.57 -11.70
C ALA A 72 3.41 3.76 -10.74
N ALA A 73 3.75 2.50 -10.45
CA ALA A 73 3.06 1.64 -9.50
C ALA A 73 3.12 2.20 -8.07
N SER A 74 4.30 2.63 -7.63
CA SER A 74 4.49 3.27 -6.32
C SER A 74 3.66 4.56 -6.20
N ASN A 75 3.71 5.44 -7.21
CA ASN A 75 2.92 6.68 -7.23
C ASN A 75 1.41 6.41 -7.20
N TYR A 76 0.95 5.35 -7.88
CA TYR A 76 -0.46 4.98 -7.84
C TYR A 76 -0.88 4.46 -6.45
N ALA A 77 -0.03 3.66 -5.79
CA ALA A 77 -0.25 3.23 -4.42
C ALA A 77 -0.32 4.42 -3.45
N HIS A 78 0.58 5.40 -3.57
CA HIS A 78 0.54 6.66 -2.83
C HIS A 78 -0.78 7.41 -3.07
N LYS A 79 -1.21 7.57 -4.34
CA LYS A 79 -2.49 8.22 -4.68
C LYS A 79 -3.69 7.55 -4.02
N LEU A 80 -3.66 6.22 -3.87
CA LEU A 80 -4.77 5.47 -3.26
C LEU A 80 -4.76 5.56 -1.73
N MET A 81 -3.58 5.57 -1.11
CA MET A 81 -3.47 5.25 0.32
C MET A 81 -2.86 6.36 1.19
N ASP A 82 -2.20 7.39 0.62
CA ASP A 82 -1.66 8.49 1.44
C ASP A 82 -2.78 9.21 2.18
N ASN A 83 -2.56 9.42 3.47
CA ASN A 83 -3.52 10.08 4.39
C ASN A 83 -4.89 9.38 4.47
N GLN A 84 -4.96 8.09 4.12
CA GLN A 84 -6.18 7.30 4.25
C GLN A 84 -6.17 6.46 5.53
N ASP A 85 -7.37 6.13 5.99
CA ASP A 85 -7.57 5.03 6.93
C ASP A 85 -8.01 3.79 6.15
N VAL A 86 -7.45 2.65 6.51
CA VAL A 86 -7.71 1.38 5.83
C VAL A 86 -8.21 0.32 6.80
N ARG A 87 -9.11 -0.53 6.32
CA ARG A 87 -9.51 -1.76 6.99
C ARG A 87 -8.65 -2.92 6.49
N LEU A 88 -8.15 -3.71 7.42
CA LEU A 88 -7.28 -4.85 7.14
C LEU A 88 -8.05 -6.16 7.37
N GLU A 89 -7.99 -7.06 6.39
CA GLU A 89 -8.64 -8.37 6.46
C GLU A 89 -7.60 -9.47 6.17
N SER A 90 -7.51 -10.46 7.05
CA SER A 90 -6.66 -11.64 6.85
C SER A 90 -7.31 -12.61 5.88
N ASP A 91 -6.50 -13.42 5.20
CA ASP A 91 -6.99 -14.54 4.41
C ASP A 91 -6.97 -15.83 5.26
N PRO A 92 -8.07 -16.62 5.29
CA PRO A 92 -8.18 -17.79 6.16
C PRO A 92 -7.23 -18.94 5.79
N ILE A 93 -6.74 -18.98 4.56
CA ILE A 93 -5.83 -20.03 4.08
C ILE A 93 -4.36 -19.56 3.98
N ASN A 94 -4.11 -18.28 4.30
CA ASN A 94 -2.76 -17.73 4.32
C ASN A 94 -2.22 -17.63 5.74
N THR A 95 -0.89 -17.53 5.88
CA THR A 95 -0.27 -17.24 7.17
C THR A 95 -0.56 -15.81 7.60
N ASN A 96 -0.51 -15.54 8.92
CA ASN A 96 -0.74 -14.19 9.43
C ASN A 96 0.35 -13.20 9.01
N ARG A 97 1.62 -13.69 8.93
CA ARG A 97 2.79 -12.91 8.55
C ARG A 97 3.66 -13.66 7.56
N ASP A 98 4.42 -12.92 6.79
CA ASP A 98 5.44 -13.48 5.91
C ASP A 98 6.79 -13.67 6.66
N ARG A 99 7.80 -14.18 5.94
CA ARG A 99 9.16 -14.41 6.49
C ARG A 99 9.90 -13.14 6.91
N TYR A 100 9.41 -11.97 6.55
CA TYR A 100 9.95 -10.66 6.92
C TYR A 100 9.14 -9.99 8.04
N ASP A 101 8.27 -10.76 8.70
CA ASP A 101 7.39 -10.32 9.79
C ASP A 101 6.33 -9.29 9.38
N ARG A 102 6.04 -9.14 8.07
CA ARG A 102 4.98 -8.25 7.59
C ARG A 102 3.62 -8.95 7.70
N LEU A 103 2.59 -8.24 8.14
CA LEU A 103 1.22 -8.73 8.12
C LEU A 103 0.77 -8.98 6.67
N LEU A 104 0.16 -10.13 6.40
CA LEU A 104 -0.45 -10.44 5.10
C LEU A 104 -1.92 -10.06 5.14
N ARG A 105 -2.35 -9.04 4.33
CA ARG A 105 -3.72 -8.51 4.39
C ARG A 105 -4.28 -8.17 3.02
N TYR A 106 -5.61 -8.27 2.95
CA TYR A 106 -6.43 -7.50 2.03
C TYR A 106 -6.63 -6.12 2.63
N VAL A 107 -6.42 -5.08 1.84
CA VAL A 107 -6.48 -3.67 2.26
C VAL A 107 -7.69 -3.00 1.62
N TYR A 108 -8.63 -2.54 2.44
CA TYR A 108 -9.85 -1.89 1.98
C TYR A 108 -9.86 -0.42 2.34
N LEU A 109 -10.20 0.44 1.39
CA LEU A 109 -10.47 1.85 1.62
C LEU A 109 -11.83 2.03 2.31
N ARG A 110 -12.10 3.23 2.82
CA ARG A 110 -13.40 3.56 3.46
C ARG A 110 -14.60 3.41 2.53
N ASP A 111 -14.40 3.60 1.23
CA ASP A 111 -15.43 3.43 0.20
C ASP A 111 -15.68 1.97 -0.21
N GLY A 112 -14.99 1.03 0.43
CA GLY A 112 -15.12 -0.41 0.19
C GLY A 112 -14.24 -0.96 -0.92
N ARG A 113 -13.51 -0.13 -1.66
CA ARG A 113 -12.58 -0.64 -2.69
C ARG A 113 -11.46 -1.46 -2.06
N LEU A 114 -11.18 -2.61 -2.65
CA LEU A 114 -10.05 -3.48 -2.33
C LEU A 114 -8.82 -2.98 -3.08
N VAL A 115 -7.88 -2.36 -2.38
CA VAL A 115 -6.65 -1.77 -2.98
C VAL A 115 -5.84 -2.79 -3.77
N ASN A 116 -5.68 -4.01 -3.22
CA ASN A 116 -5.00 -5.12 -3.89
C ASN A 116 -5.54 -5.33 -5.32
N SER A 117 -6.86 -5.38 -5.47
CA SER A 117 -7.50 -5.60 -6.77
C SER A 117 -7.48 -4.34 -7.65
N GLU A 118 -7.59 -3.15 -7.07
CA GLU A 118 -7.56 -1.90 -7.83
C GLU A 118 -6.21 -1.71 -8.55
N ILE A 119 -5.11 -2.02 -7.86
CA ILE A 119 -3.77 -1.92 -8.45
C ILE A 119 -3.62 -2.90 -9.64
N ILE A 120 -4.14 -4.14 -9.51
CA ILE A 120 -4.13 -5.13 -10.60
C ILE A 120 -5.01 -4.69 -11.77
N LYS A 121 -6.26 -4.28 -11.51
CA LYS A 121 -7.23 -3.86 -12.55
C LYS A 121 -6.74 -2.69 -13.38
N GLN A 122 -6.06 -1.75 -12.76
CA GLN A 122 -5.52 -0.56 -13.42
C GLN A 122 -4.15 -0.82 -14.07
N GLY A 123 -3.63 -2.05 -13.98
CA GLY A 123 -2.36 -2.44 -14.59
C GLY A 123 -1.12 -1.84 -13.90
N TYR A 124 -1.18 -1.57 -12.60
CA TYR A 124 -0.03 -1.11 -11.82
C TYR A 124 0.68 -2.22 -11.06
N GLY A 125 0.23 -3.47 -11.21
CA GLY A 125 0.83 -4.65 -10.60
C GLY A 125 0.27 -5.93 -11.19
N PHE A 126 0.87 -7.04 -10.78
CA PHE A 126 0.54 -8.38 -11.20
C PHE A 126 -0.21 -9.14 -10.13
N ALA A 127 -1.09 -10.04 -10.52
CA ALA A 127 -1.64 -11.05 -9.62
C ALA A 127 -0.51 -12.02 -9.23
N TYR A 128 -0.16 -12.05 -7.93
CA TYR A 128 0.86 -12.92 -7.40
C TYR A 128 0.25 -14.24 -6.92
N LEU A 129 0.27 -15.24 -7.81
CA LEU A 129 -0.45 -16.51 -7.64
C LEU A 129 0.46 -17.67 -7.13
N SER A 130 1.71 -17.38 -6.71
CA SER A 130 2.66 -18.40 -6.25
C SER A 130 2.29 -19.03 -4.90
N PHE A 131 1.35 -18.44 -4.17
CA PHE A 131 0.81 -18.95 -2.91
C PHE A 131 -0.71 -18.99 -2.97
N PRO A 132 -1.38 -19.94 -2.29
CA PRO A 132 -2.83 -20.00 -2.26
C PRO A 132 -3.40 -18.84 -1.44
N PHE A 133 -4.49 -18.26 -1.90
CA PHE A 133 -5.32 -17.29 -1.19
C PHE A 133 -6.75 -17.30 -1.76
N THR A 134 -7.72 -16.91 -0.96
CA THR A 134 -9.15 -17.10 -1.30
C THR A 134 -9.61 -16.33 -2.54
N LYS A 135 -9.00 -15.17 -2.84
CA LYS A 135 -9.37 -14.31 -3.99
C LYS A 135 -8.49 -14.53 -5.24
N ALA A 136 -7.78 -15.68 -5.33
CA ALA A 136 -6.83 -15.94 -6.41
C ALA A 136 -7.48 -15.94 -7.81
N ASP A 137 -8.68 -16.52 -7.95
CA ASP A 137 -9.40 -16.58 -9.23
C ASP A 137 -9.88 -15.20 -9.68
N ASP A 138 -10.38 -14.39 -8.74
CA ASP A 138 -10.76 -13.00 -9.04
C ASP A 138 -9.54 -12.18 -9.51
N PHE A 139 -8.39 -12.32 -8.83
CA PHE A 139 -7.18 -11.56 -9.20
C PHE A 139 -6.62 -12.01 -10.55
N ARG A 140 -6.68 -13.29 -10.86
CA ARG A 140 -6.35 -13.82 -12.19
C ARG A 140 -7.23 -13.20 -13.28
N GLN A 141 -8.53 -13.11 -13.00
CA GLN A 141 -9.48 -12.51 -13.93
C GLN A 141 -9.24 -11.00 -14.10
N TYR A 142 -8.97 -10.26 -13.03
CA TYR A 142 -8.65 -8.83 -13.12
C TYR A 142 -7.37 -8.58 -13.91
N GLN A 143 -6.33 -9.37 -13.70
CA GLN A 143 -5.11 -9.28 -14.51
C GLN A 143 -5.37 -9.58 -15.99
N LYS A 144 -6.20 -10.59 -16.30
CA LYS A 144 -6.59 -10.90 -17.66
C LYS A 144 -7.29 -9.68 -18.32
N GLN A 145 -8.24 -9.07 -17.63
CA GLN A 145 -8.94 -7.87 -18.11
C GLN A 145 -7.99 -6.68 -18.34
N ALA A 146 -7.07 -6.44 -17.40
CA ALA A 146 -6.06 -5.39 -17.53
C ALA A 146 -5.17 -5.59 -18.77
N ARG A 147 -4.76 -6.84 -19.05
CA ARG A 147 -3.99 -7.20 -20.24
C ARG A 147 -4.79 -6.97 -21.53
N GLU A 148 -6.03 -7.44 -21.59
CA GLU A 148 -6.91 -7.33 -22.76
C GLU A 148 -7.24 -5.88 -23.10
N SER A 149 -7.29 -5.00 -22.07
CA SER A 149 -7.52 -3.56 -22.24
C SER A 149 -6.25 -2.73 -22.41
N ASN A 150 -5.06 -3.35 -22.42
CA ASN A 150 -3.77 -2.66 -22.43
C ASN A 150 -3.62 -1.63 -21.30
N ALA A 151 -4.10 -1.94 -20.09
CA ALA A 151 -4.05 -1.05 -18.95
C ALA A 151 -2.64 -0.97 -18.34
N GLY A 152 -2.16 0.25 -18.06
CA GLY A 152 -0.93 0.51 -17.33
C GLY A 152 0.29 -0.21 -17.93
N LEU A 153 0.98 -1.05 -17.16
CA LEU A 153 2.17 -1.80 -17.59
C LEU A 153 1.92 -2.73 -18.81
N TRP A 154 0.65 -3.04 -19.12
CA TRP A 154 0.27 -3.85 -20.27
C TRP A 154 0.19 -3.06 -21.58
N ALA A 155 0.37 -1.73 -21.57
CA ALA A 155 0.33 -0.87 -22.75
C ALA A 155 1.54 -1.04 -23.70
N GLY A 156 2.49 -1.92 -23.35
CA GLY A 156 3.62 -2.28 -24.23
C GLY A 156 4.90 -1.44 -24.01
N GLU A 157 4.93 -0.55 -23.03
CA GLU A 157 6.12 0.25 -22.71
C GLU A 157 7.21 -0.57 -21.99
N CYS A 158 6.81 -1.65 -21.32
CA CYS A 158 7.71 -2.53 -20.59
C CYS A 158 7.76 -3.92 -21.20
N ASN A 159 8.95 -4.54 -21.20
CA ASN A 159 9.10 -5.96 -21.52
C ASN A 159 8.66 -6.79 -20.31
N ILE A 160 7.53 -7.46 -20.42
CA ILE A 160 6.99 -8.32 -19.36
C ILE A 160 7.43 -9.75 -19.63
N ARG A 161 8.01 -10.41 -18.62
CA ARG A 161 8.40 -11.82 -18.63
C ARG A 161 7.56 -12.59 -17.63
N ASP A 162 7.20 -13.80 -18.00
CA ASP A 162 6.62 -14.78 -17.09
C ASP A 162 7.75 -15.73 -16.62
N GLU A 163 8.11 -15.64 -15.36
CA GLU A 163 9.11 -16.51 -14.74
C GLU A 163 8.37 -17.52 -13.84
N ASN A 164 7.96 -18.64 -14.43
CA ASN A 164 7.26 -19.74 -13.73
C ASN A 164 5.97 -19.29 -13.02
N GLY A 165 5.14 -18.50 -13.69
CA GLY A 165 3.86 -17.97 -13.16
C GLY A 165 4.02 -16.70 -12.33
N ARG A 166 5.23 -16.14 -12.24
CA ARG A 166 5.51 -14.83 -11.69
C ARG A 166 5.89 -13.87 -12.80
N TYR A 167 5.09 -12.82 -12.96
CA TYR A 167 5.38 -11.77 -13.94
C TYR A 167 6.40 -10.77 -13.38
N LYS A 168 7.28 -10.31 -14.27
CA LYS A 168 8.24 -9.24 -14.00
C LYS A 168 8.41 -8.33 -15.19
N THR A 169 8.77 -7.09 -14.94
CA THR A 169 9.19 -6.13 -15.97
C THR A 169 10.72 -6.10 -16.09
N ASN A 170 11.21 -5.56 -17.21
CA ASN A 170 12.63 -5.28 -17.37
C ASN A 170 13.09 -4.17 -16.42
N VAL A 171 14.38 -4.14 -16.13
CA VAL A 171 15.02 -3.03 -15.40
C VAL A 171 15.27 -1.84 -16.34
N ILE A 172 15.30 -0.63 -15.79
CA ILE A 172 15.59 0.63 -16.45
C ILE A 172 16.79 1.34 -15.83
#